data_66f09dd3268d50d4e2e064241c8ddc15
#
_entry.id   66f09dd3268d50d4e2e064241c8ddc15
#
_cell.length_a   1.000
_cell.length_b   1.000
_cell.length_c   1.000
_cell.angle_alpha   90.00
_cell.angle_beta   90.00
_cell.angle_gamma   90.00
#
_symmetry.space_group_name_H-M   'P 1'
#
loop_
_entity.id
_entity.type
_entity.pdbx_description
1 polymer ?
#
loop_
_entity_poly.entity_id
_entity_poly.type
_entity_poly.pdbx_seq_one_letter_code
_entity_poly.pdbx_strand_id
1 'polypeptide(L)'
;YSEKEIARVVRVAFELAKSRRKRLHSLDKMNVLETGRLWREIANEVARDYPEVELIHMLADNAAMKIITNPSEFDVIVTENSLGDILSDEASVITGSMGMLPSASLASSPPPPGKRRGRRGRPALYEPIHGSAPDIAGHNIANPVASFLSASLMLRWSFGLHEEADEIENAINKIISEGYRTIDIAGDQDHKLSTSQMGDLVAGIISSGPK
;
A
#
# COMPACT_ATOMS: atom_id res chain seq x y z
N TYR A 1 5.75 -20.34 -8.69
CA TYR A 1 5.97 -19.21 -9.60
C TYR A 1 7.10 -19.52 -10.58
N SER A 2 7.00 -18.99 -11.80
CA SER A 2 8.07 -19.04 -12.78
C SER A 2 9.02 -17.85 -12.60
N GLU A 3 10.25 -17.97 -13.11
CA GLU A 3 11.24 -16.88 -13.14
C GLU A 3 10.65 -15.56 -13.69
N LYS A 4 9.85 -15.65 -14.77
CA LYS A 4 9.21 -14.48 -15.41
C LYS A 4 8.19 -13.79 -14.50
N GLU A 5 7.45 -14.54 -13.69
CA GLU A 5 6.48 -13.98 -12.75
C GLU A 5 7.18 -13.32 -11.59
N ILE A 6 8.22 -13.95 -11.05
CA ILE A 6 9.06 -13.38 -9.99
C ILE A 6 9.72 -12.09 -10.48
N ALA A 7 10.40 -12.13 -11.62
CA ALA A 7 11.07 -10.95 -12.19
C ALA A 7 10.09 -9.80 -12.43
N ARG A 8 8.85 -10.09 -12.85
CA ARG A 8 7.83 -9.07 -13.09
C ARG A 8 7.44 -8.34 -11.82
N VAL A 9 7.14 -9.04 -10.73
CA VAL A 9 6.72 -8.40 -9.47
C VAL A 9 7.88 -7.70 -8.79
N VAL A 10 9.08 -8.28 -8.84
CA VAL A 10 10.30 -7.69 -8.28
C VAL A 10 10.64 -6.37 -9.00
N ARG A 11 10.52 -6.30 -10.34
CA ARG A 11 10.68 -5.03 -11.09
C ARG A 11 9.69 -3.96 -10.65
N VAL A 12 8.43 -4.31 -10.41
CA VAL A 12 7.42 -3.36 -9.88
C VAL A 12 7.88 -2.80 -8.54
N ALA A 13 8.37 -3.66 -7.65
CA ALA A 13 8.84 -3.25 -6.33
C ALA A 13 10.08 -2.33 -6.41
N PHE A 14 11.01 -2.59 -7.31
CA PHE A 14 12.15 -1.70 -7.55
C PHE A 14 11.72 -0.34 -8.09
N GLU A 15 10.79 -0.29 -9.05
CA GLU A 15 10.26 0.98 -9.55
C GLU A 15 9.54 1.78 -8.46
N LEU A 16 8.80 1.13 -7.57
CA LEU A 16 8.21 1.78 -6.40
C LEU A 16 9.30 2.31 -5.44
N ALA A 17 10.31 1.50 -5.13
CA ALA A 17 11.38 1.88 -4.23
C ALA A 17 12.18 3.10 -4.75
N LYS A 18 12.40 3.22 -6.08
CA LYS A 18 13.07 4.38 -6.70
C LYS A 18 12.39 5.70 -6.37
N SER A 19 11.06 5.72 -6.33
CA SER A 19 10.28 6.92 -6.02
C SER A 19 10.13 7.20 -4.52
N ARG A 20 10.67 6.33 -3.67
CA ARG A 20 10.58 6.37 -2.21
C ARG A 20 11.98 6.50 -1.59
N ARG A 21 12.24 5.77 -0.49
CA ARG A 21 13.52 5.83 0.25
C ARG A 21 14.64 5.00 -0.37
N LYS A 22 14.41 4.41 -1.56
CA LYS A 22 15.36 3.59 -2.32
C LYS A 22 15.82 2.34 -1.56
N ARG A 23 14.93 1.75 -0.77
CA ARG A 23 15.18 0.53 0.00
C ARG A 23 14.11 -0.49 -0.30
N LEU A 24 14.52 -1.69 -0.72
CA LEU A 24 13.65 -2.81 -1.06
C LEU A 24 14.01 -4.02 -0.20
N HIS A 25 13.07 -4.46 0.64
CA HIS A 25 13.17 -5.73 1.35
C HIS A 25 12.53 -6.84 0.53
N SER A 26 13.33 -7.83 0.14
CA SER A 26 12.87 -9.05 -0.52
C SER A 26 12.76 -10.16 0.52
N LEU A 27 11.52 -10.60 0.77
CA LEU A 27 11.24 -11.61 1.79
C LEU A 27 11.05 -12.98 1.15
N ASP A 28 11.63 -13.98 1.76
CA ASP A 28 11.54 -15.37 1.33
C ASP A 28 11.69 -16.35 2.51
N LYS A 29 11.60 -17.64 2.21
CA LYS A 29 11.87 -18.73 3.15
C LYS A 29 12.89 -19.72 2.54
N MET A 30 13.96 -19.20 1.96
CA MET A 30 14.97 -19.98 1.22
C MET A 30 15.68 -21.05 2.05
N ASN A 31 15.71 -20.90 3.36
CA ASN A 31 16.32 -21.87 4.27
C ASN A 31 15.52 -23.17 4.37
N VAL A 32 14.25 -23.16 3.93
CA VAL A 32 13.34 -24.32 3.99
C VAL A 32 12.75 -24.65 2.61
N LEU A 33 12.46 -23.64 1.77
CA LEU A 33 11.74 -23.79 0.51
C LEU A 33 12.67 -23.56 -0.68
N GLU A 34 12.69 -24.49 -1.62
CA GLU A 34 13.42 -24.32 -2.90
C GLU A 34 12.83 -23.18 -3.75
N THR A 35 11.52 -22.96 -3.66
CA THR A 35 10.86 -21.80 -4.29
C THR A 35 11.41 -20.48 -3.76
N GLY A 36 11.77 -20.40 -2.47
CA GLY A 36 12.42 -19.25 -1.87
C GLY A 36 13.85 -19.03 -2.38
N ARG A 37 14.58 -20.09 -2.72
CA ARG A 37 15.92 -19.98 -3.34
C ARG A 37 15.82 -19.38 -4.74
N LEU A 38 14.90 -19.89 -5.56
CA LEU A 38 14.63 -19.33 -6.89
C LEU A 38 14.20 -17.87 -6.80
N TRP A 39 13.31 -17.52 -5.83
CA TRP A 39 12.90 -16.16 -5.59
C TRP A 39 14.09 -15.21 -5.37
N ARG A 40 14.98 -15.60 -4.46
CA ARG A 40 16.17 -14.80 -4.12
C ARG A 40 17.14 -14.65 -5.28
N GLU A 41 17.35 -15.71 -6.05
CA GLU A 41 18.19 -15.70 -7.24
C GLU A 41 17.69 -14.68 -8.26
N ILE A 42 16.41 -14.76 -8.62
CA ILE A 42 15.78 -13.83 -9.58
C ILE A 42 15.75 -12.39 -9.04
N ALA A 43 15.51 -12.20 -7.73
CA ALA A 43 15.56 -10.87 -7.13
C ALA A 43 16.96 -10.24 -7.25
N ASN A 44 18.02 -11.03 -7.05
CA ASN A 44 19.42 -10.58 -7.26
C ASN A 44 19.74 -10.26 -8.72
N GLU A 45 19.20 -11.05 -9.66
CA GLU A 45 19.37 -10.76 -11.09
C GLU A 45 18.73 -9.43 -11.48
N VAL A 46 17.48 -9.21 -11.06
CA VAL A 46 16.75 -7.97 -11.34
C VAL A 46 17.42 -6.76 -10.68
N ALA A 47 17.99 -6.92 -9.48
CA ALA A 47 18.66 -5.84 -8.77
C ALA A 47 19.82 -5.21 -9.56
N ARG A 48 20.45 -5.94 -10.47
CA ARG A 48 21.54 -5.42 -11.33
C ARG A 48 21.10 -4.27 -12.23
N ASP A 49 19.79 -4.22 -12.54
CA ASP A 49 19.19 -3.14 -13.35
C ASP A 49 18.86 -1.89 -12.51
N TYR A 50 19.01 -1.95 -11.16
CA TYR A 50 18.59 -0.91 -10.21
C TYR A 50 19.69 -0.58 -9.19
N PRO A 51 20.87 -0.15 -9.62
CA PRO A 51 22.03 0.05 -8.72
C PRO A 51 21.80 1.15 -7.67
N GLU A 52 20.81 2.01 -7.88
CA GLU A 52 20.44 3.08 -6.95
C GLU A 52 19.52 2.65 -5.79
N VAL A 53 19.00 1.41 -5.81
CA VAL A 53 18.10 0.85 -4.80
C VAL A 53 18.84 -0.21 -3.99
N GLU A 54 18.85 -0.04 -2.67
CA GLU A 54 19.38 -1.04 -1.74
C GLU A 54 18.44 -2.25 -1.67
N LEU A 55 18.90 -3.43 -2.11
CA LEU A 55 18.18 -4.68 -1.94
C LEU A 55 18.62 -5.38 -0.66
N ILE A 56 17.67 -5.66 0.23
CA ILE A 56 17.88 -6.34 1.50
C ILE A 56 17.07 -7.64 1.50
N HIS A 57 17.76 -8.78 1.55
CA HIS A 57 17.08 -10.06 1.73
C HIS A 57 16.82 -10.35 3.20
N MET A 58 15.62 -10.82 3.50
CA MET A 58 15.23 -11.19 4.85
C MET A 58 14.37 -12.44 4.84
N LEU A 59 14.56 -13.34 5.81
CA LEU A 59 13.66 -14.47 5.99
C LEU A 59 12.32 -13.98 6.55
N ALA A 60 11.23 -14.57 6.09
CA ALA A 60 9.87 -14.12 6.43
C ALA A 60 9.58 -14.12 7.94
N ASP A 61 10.12 -15.10 8.68
CA ASP A 61 9.98 -15.16 10.14
C ASP A 61 10.72 -14.01 10.86
N ASN A 62 11.87 -13.61 10.36
CA ASN A 62 12.57 -12.43 10.88
C ASN A 62 11.83 -11.14 10.51
N ALA A 63 11.26 -11.09 9.29
CA ALA A 63 10.47 -9.95 8.86
C ALA A 63 9.21 -9.76 9.72
N ALA A 64 8.50 -10.83 10.06
CA ALA A 64 7.35 -10.81 10.97
C ALA A 64 7.70 -10.13 12.31
N MET A 65 8.79 -10.54 12.94
CA MET A 65 9.25 -9.92 14.17
C MET A 65 9.62 -8.42 13.98
N LYS A 66 10.32 -8.10 12.89
CA LYS A 66 10.80 -6.74 12.65
C LYS A 66 9.69 -5.78 12.23
N ILE A 67 8.68 -6.24 11.52
CA ILE A 67 7.49 -5.43 11.18
C ILE A 67 6.86 -4.88 12.47
N ILE A 68 6.76 -5.69 13.52
CA ILE A 68 6.21 -5.26 14.81
C ILE A 68 7.19 -4.40 15.60
N THR A 69 8.47 -4.81 15.68
CA THR A 69 9.43 -4.18 16.59
C THR A 69 10.13 -2.95 16.01
N ASN A 70 10.28 -2.89 14.68
CA ASN A 70 10.95 -1.79 13.97
C ASN A 70 10.35 -1.54 12.58
N PRO A 71 9.06 -1.19 12.47
CA PRO A 71 8.39 -1.00 11.18
C PRO A 71 9.04 0.07 10.31
N SER A 72 9.70 1.06 10.90
CA SER A 72 10.38 2.15 10.18
C SER A 72 11.59 1.69 9.35
N GLU A 73 12.11 0.48 9.60
CA GLU A 73 13.19 -0.11 8.80
C GLU A 73 12.72 -0.40 7.35
N PHE A 74 11.43 -0.74 7.18
CA PHE A 74 10.87 -1.10 5.91
C PHE A 74 10.41 0.12 5.11
N ASP A 75 10.69 0.13 3.81
CA ASP A 75 10.15 1.08 2.85
C ASP A 75 9.24 0.39 1.85
N VAL A 76 9.80 -0.46 1.01
CA VAL A 76 9.06 -1.34 0.10
C VAL A 76 9.40 -2.78 0.45
N ILE A 77 8.40 -3.63 0.52
CA ILE A 77 8.53 -5.06 0.71
C ILE A 77 8.05 -5.77 -0.55
N VAL A 78 8.80 -6.75 -1.03
CA VAL A 78 8.37 -7.68 -2.07
C VAL A 78 8.49 -9.11 -1.58
N THR A 79 7.45 -9.90 -1.78
CA THR A 79 7.40 -11.31 -1.39
C THR A 79 6.40 -12.08 -2.24
N GLU A 80 6.39 -13.40 -2.13
CA GLU A 80 5.37 -14.24 -2.74
C GLU A 80 4.02 -14.10 -2.03
N ASN A 81 2.94 -14.55 -2.68
CA ASN A 81 1.58 -14.26 -2.26
C ASN A 81 1.24 -14.72 -0.85
N SER A 82 1.59 -15.95 -0.47
CA SER A 82 1.18 -16.50 0.84
C SER A 82 1.88 -15.80 1.99
N LEU A 83 3.17 -15.50 1.84
CA LEU A 83 3.91 -14.73 2.85
C LEU A 83 3.45 -13.28 2.89
N GLY A 84 3.17 -12.70 1.72
CA GLY A 84 2.70 -11.33 1.59
C GLY A 84 1.36 -11.10 2.26
N ASP A 85 0.42 -12.02 2.08
CA ASP A 85 -0.91 -11.99 2.67
C ASP A 85 -0.83 -11.97 4.21
N ILE A 86 -0.09 -12.93 4.79
CA ILE A 86 0.08 -13.02 6.24
C ILE A 86 0.79 -11.79 6.82
N LEU A 87 1.89 -11.35 6.19
CA LEU A 87 2.69 -10.24 6.70
C LEU A 87 2.02 -8.88 6.50
N SER A 88 1.18 -8.71 5.47
CA SER A 88 0.41 -7.48 5.30
C SER A 88 -0.71 -7.35 6.32
N ASP A 89 -1.37 -8.46 6.68
CA ASP A 89 -2.35 -8.49 7.75
C ASP A 89 -1.70 -8.16 9.11
N GLU A 90 -0.55 -8.76 9.40
CA GLU A 90 0.24 -8.42 10.59
C GLU A 90 0.63 -6.93 10.61
N ALA A 91 1.12 -6.39 9.49
CA ALA A 91 1.48 -4.98 9.36
C ALA A 91 0.27 -4.05 9.53
N SER A 92 -0.94 -4.49 9.20
CA SER A 92 -2.16 -3.71 9.33
C SER A 92 -2.45 -3.28 10.77
N VAL A 93 -2.05 -4.09 11.74
CA VAL A 93 -2.21 -3.80 13.16
C VAL A 93 -1.45 -2.53 13.58
N ILE A 94 -0.31 -2.23 12.92
CA ILE A 94 0.51 -1.04 13.21
C ILE A 94 -0.23 0.25 12.85
N THR A 95 -1.09 0.22 11.83
CA THR A 95 -1.89 1.39 11.42
C THR A 95 -3.11 1.61 12.31
N GLY A 96 -3.41 0.67 13.19
CA GLY A 96 -4.54 0.72 14.12
C GLY A 96 -5.87 0.25 13.53
N SER A 97 -6.01 0.19 12.21
CA SER A 97 -7.23 -0.30 11.55
C SER A 97 -6.98 -0.71 10.11
N MET A 98 -7.62 -1.80 9.68
CA MET A 98 -7.68 -2.17 8.25
C MET A 98 -8.42 -1.13 7.38
N GLY A 99 -9.26 -0.30 7.99
CA GLY A 99 -9.93 0.83 7.33
C GLY A 99 -8.99 1.94 6.87
N MET A 100 -7.69 1.84 7.17
CA MET A 100 -6.63 2.75 6.72
C MET A 100 -5.89 2.25 5.47
N LEU A 101 -6.08 1.01 5.04
CA LEU A 101 -5.20 0.35 4.08
C LEU A 101 -5.87 0.15 2.71
N PRO A 102 -5.36 0.83 1.67
CA PRO A 102 -5.78 0.60 0.30
C PRO A 102 -5.07 -0.62 -0.29
N SER A 103 -5.64 -1.17 -1.36
CA SER A 103 -4.98 -2.16 -2.19
C SER A 103 -5.18 -1.94 -3.68
N ALA A 104 -4.35 -2.60 -4.47
CA ALA A 104 -4.46 -2.61 -5.93
C ALA A 104 -4.00 -3.94 -6.52
N SER A 105 -4.86 -4.57 -7.30
CA SER A 105 -4.51 -5.73 -8.13
C SER A 105 -4.27 -5.27 -9.56
N LEU A 106 -3.03 -5.42 -10.04
CA LEU A 106 -2.59 -4.88 -11.33
C LEU A 106 -2.17 -6.00 -12.29
N ALA A 107 -2.74 -6.03 -13.49
CA ALA A 107 -2.30 -6.95 -14.54
C ALA A 107 -0.97 -6.52 -15.22
N SER A 108 -0.45 -5.34 -14.93
CA SER A 108 0.85 -4.83 -15.40
C SER A 108 1.37 -3.72 -14.48
N SER A 109 2.69 -3.45 -14.54
CA SER A 109 3.30 -2.35 -13.80
C SER A 109 2.54 -1.03 -14.00
N PRO A 110 2.49 -0.18 -12.97
CA PRO A 110 2.00 1.19 -13.11
C PRO A 110 2.76 1.93 -14.22
N PRO A 111 2.12 2.87 -14.93
CA PRO A 111 2.83 3.70 -15.89
C PRO A 111 3.84 4.61 -15.16
N PRO A 112 4.96 4.98 -15.81
CA PRO A 112 5.85 5.99 -15.28
C PRO A 112 5.12 7.32 -14.98
N PRO A 113 5.62 8.13 -14.03
CA PRO A 113 5.05 9.43 -13.74
C PRO A 113 4.83 10.29 -15.01
N GLY A 114 3.67 10.95 -15.11
CA GLY A 114 3.29 11.78 -16.26
C GLY A 114 2.82 11.01 -17.50
N LYS A 115 2.78 9.68 -17.47
CA LYS A 115 2.22 8.88 -18.55
C LYS A 115 0.92 8.22 -18.10
N ARG A 116 -0.16 8.52 -18.78
CA ARG A 116 -1.44 7.83 -18.58
C ARG A 116 -1.38 6.40 -19.14
N ARG A 117 -2.05 5.47 -18.49
CA ARG A 117 -2.32 4.17 -19.10
C ARG A 117 -3.06 4.39 -20.42
N GLY A 118 -2.55 3.81 -21.51
CA GLY A 118 -3.20 3.94 -22.82
C GLY A 118 -4.64 3.37 -22.79
N ARG A 119 -5.48 3.79 -23.74
CA ARG A 119 -6.89 3.41 -23.88
C ARG A 119 -7.17 1.89 -23.86
N ARG A 120 -6.14 1.05 -24.09
CA ARG A 120 -6.16 -0.41 -24.01
C ARG A 120 -5.34 -0.91 -22.82
N GLY A 121 -5.34 -0.16 -21.70
CA GLY A 121 -4.68 -0.58 -20.47
C GLY A 121 -5.16 -1.96 -20.00
N ARG A 122 -4.26 -2.74 -19.41
CA ARG A 122 -4.64 -4.01 -18.78
C ARG A 122 -5.55 -3.71 -17.59
N PRO A 123 -6.47 -4.62 -17.22
CA PRO A 123 -7.39 -4.39 -16.11
C PRO A 123 -6.63 -4.15 -14.81
N ALA A 124 -7.22 -3.35 -13.95
CA ALA A 124 -6.76 -3.13 -12.59
C ALA A 124 -7.98 -3.03 -11.67
N LEU A 125 -7.85 -3.54 -10.46
CA LEU A 125 -8.84 -3.43 -9.39
C LEU A 125 -8.21 -2.65 -8.24
N TYR A 126 -8.96 -1.71 -7.68
CA TYR A 126 -8.56 -0.91 -6.53
C TYR A 126 -9.64 -1.01 -5.47
N GLU A 127 -9.28 -1.47 -4.30
CA GLU A 127 -10.22 -1.70 -3.21
C GLU A 127 -9.51 -1.60 -1.85
N PRO A 128 -10.22 -1.31 -0.75
CA PRO A 128 -9.71 -1.54 0.59
C PRO A 128 -9.32 -3.01 0.80
N ILE A 129 -8.38 -3.28 1.70
CA ILE A 129 -8.02 -4.66 2.04
C ILE A 129 -9.08 -5.37 2.89
N HIS A 130 -9.90 -4.60 3.63
CA HIS A 130 -10.91 -5.15 4.52
C HIS A 130 -12.12 -5.73 3.77
N GLY A 131 -12.81 -6.70 4.40
CA GLY A 131 -14.05 -7.27 3.91
C GLY A 131 -15.28 -6.39 4.16
N SER A 132 -16.45 -6.98 4.07
CA SER A 132 -17.76 -6.29 4.14
C SER A 132 -18.19 -5.86 5.54
N ALA A 133 -17.55 -6.40 6.60
CA ALA A 133 -17.84 -6.11 8.01
C ALA A 133 -19.36 -6.04 8.33
N PRO A 134 -20.10 -7.15 8.17
CA PRO A 134 -21.57 -7.16 8.24
C PRO A 134 -22.12 -6.72 9.59
N ASP A 135 -21.36 -6.85 10.67
CA ASP A 135 -21.66 -6.47 12.04
C ASP A 135 -21.76 -4.95 12.24
N ILE A 136 -21.07 -4.17 11.42
CA ILE A 136 -21.13 -2.69 11.46
C ILE A 136 -21.84 -2.07 10.24
N ALA A 137 -22.31 -2.88 9.32
CA ALA A 137 -23.01 -2.42 8.12
C ALA A 137 -24.27 -1.61 8.48
N GLY A 138 -24.44 -0.44 7.87
CA GLY A 138 -25.56 0.47 8.11
C GLY A 138 -25.45 1.34 9.36
N HIS A 139 -24.44 1.15 10.22
CA HIS A 139 -24.29 1.92 11.46
C HIS A 139 -23.55 3.26 11.27
N ASN A 140 -23.09 3.57 10.08
CA ASN A 140 -22.36 4.80 9.75
C ASN A 140 -21.09 5.03 10.61
N ILE A 141 -20.39 3.95 10.97
CA ILE A 141 -19.19 3.99 11.83
C ILE A 141 -17.93 3.45 11.14
N ALA A 142 -18.05 2.85 9.95
CA ALA A 142 -16.91 2.33 9.20
C ALA A 142 -15.95 3.46 8.79
N ASN A 143 -14.66 3.18 8.84
CA ASN A 143 -13.62 4.11 8.39
C ASN A 143 -13.54 4.10 6.85
N PRO A 144 -13.80 5.22 6.16
CA PRO A 144 -13.77 5.27 4.70
C PRO A 144 -12.39 5.59 4.11
N VAL A 145 -11.37 5.79 4.93
CA VAL A 145 -10.03 6.26 4.49
C VAL A 145 -9.41 5.31 3.48
N ALA A 146 -9.49 3.99 3.71
CA ALA A 146 -8.97 3.00 2.77
C ALA A 146 -9.60 3.11 1.37
N SER A 147 -10.90 3.46 1.29
CA SER A 147 -11.59 3.68 0.01
C SER A 147 -11.08 4.93 -0.72
N PHE A 148 -10.85 6.03 0.01
CA PHE A 148 -10.25 7.24 -0.56
C PHE A 148 -8.82 7.00 -1.05
N LEU A 149 -8.02 6.29 -0.25
CA LEU A 149 -6.65 5.94 -0.63
C LEU A 149 -6.62 4.97 -1.82
N SER A 150 -7.59 4.05 -1.93
CA SER A 150 -7.76 3.19 -3.12
C SER A 150 -8.09 4.02 -4.37
N ALA A 151 -8.93 5.06 -4.23
CA ALA A 151 -9.19 6.00 -5.31
C ALA A 151 -7.93 6.81 -5.69
N SER A 152 -7.13 7.26 -4.70
CA SER A 152 -5.83 7.89 -4.95
C SER A 152 -4.89 6.98 -5.75
N LEU A 153 -4.76 5.69 -5.36
CA LEU A 153 -3.98 4.71 -6.12
C LEU A 153 -4.49 4.57 -7.58
N MET A 154 -5.81 4.55 -7.78
CA MET A 154 -6.41 4.48 -9.11
C MET A 154 -6.06 5.71 -9.96
N LEU A 155 -6.19 6.90 -9.39
CA LEU A 155 -5.83 8.16 -10.06
C LEU A 155 -4.35 8.14 -10.46
N ARG A 156 -3.47 7.81 -9.53
CA ARG A 156 -2.03 7.78 -9.72
C ARG A 156 -1.59 6.72 -10.73
N TRP A 157 -2.05 5.47 -10.58
CA TRP A 157 -1.50 4.33 -11.32
C TRP A 157 -2.26 3.98 -12.60
N SER A 158 -3.56 4.23 -12.68
CA SER A 158 -4.31 4.00 -13.93
C SER A 158 -4.40 5.24 -14.79
N PHE A 159 -4.54 6.42 -14.20
CA PHE A 159 -4.80 7.65 -14.95
C PHE A 159 -3.59 8.58 -15.04
N GLY A 160 -2.55 8.40 -14.23
CA GLY A 160 -1.37 9.28 -14.17
C GLY A 160 -1.70 10.68 -13.62
N LEU A 161 -2.77 10.78 -12.83
CA LEU A 161 -3.26 11.99 -12.18
C LEU A 161 -2.62 12.08 -10.79
N HIS A 162 -1.35 12.50 -10.76
CA HIS A 162 -0.56 12.50 -9.53
C HIS A 162 -0.99 13.61 -8.57
N GLU A 163 -1.27 14.80 -9.09
CA GLU A 163 -1.67 15.96 -8.30
C GLU A 163 -3.00 15.69 -7.59
N GLU A 164 -3.99 15.16 -8.32
CA GLU A 164 -5.31 14.83 -7.78
C GLU A 164 -5.22 13.69 -6.74
N ALA A 165 -4.30 12.75 -6.94
CA ALA A 165 -4.02 11.70 -5.95
C ALA A 165 -3.40 12.27 -4.68
N ASP A 166 -2.43 13.19 -4.82
CA ASP A 166 -1.79 13.88 -3.70
C ASP A 166 -2.79 14.74 -2.92
N GLU A 167 -3.75 15.39 -3.59
CA GLU A 167 -4.82 16.16 -2.93
C GLU A 167 -5.65 15.29 -1.98
N ILE A 168 -6.03 14.08 -2.40
CA ILE A 168 -6.76 13.14 -1.54
C ILE A 168 -5.91 12.75 -0.33
N GLU A 169 -4.66 12.35 -0.54
CA GLU A 169 -3.75 11.92 0.53
C GLU A 169 -3.46 13.07 1.52
N ASN A 170 -3.26 14.28 1.02
CA ASN A 170 -3.03 15.47 1.83
C ASN A 170 -4.28 15.86 2.65
N ALA A 171 -5.48 15.75 2.08
CA ALA A 171 -6.71 16.00 2.79
C ALA A 171 -6.88 15.03 3.97
N ILE A 172 -6.63 13.74 3.76
CA ILE A 172 -6.68 12.72 4.81
C ILE A 172 -5.63 13.02 5.90
N ASN A 173 -4.39 13.28 5.51
CA ASN A 173 -3.31 13.57 6.43
C ASN A 173 -3.62 14.81 7.30
N LYS A 174 -4.20 15.85 6.70
CA LYS A 174 -4.63 17.06 7.42
C LYS A 174 -5.69 16.73 8.47
N ILE A 175 -6.76 16.03 8.10
CA ILE A 175 -7.85 15.64 9.00
C ILE A 175 -7.30 14.85 10.19
N ILE A 176 -6.44 13.85 9.90
CA ILE A 176 -5.82 13.04 10.95
C ILE A 176 -4.88 13.87 11.84
N SER A 177 -4.09 14.80 11.28
CA SER A 177 -3.20 15.66 12.07
C SER A 177 -3.95 16.65 12.97
N GLU A 178 -5.16 17.05 12.57
CA GLU A 178 -6.06 17.91 13.37
C GLU A 178 -6.83 17.15 14.45
N GLY A 179 -6.60 15.83 14.60
CA GLY A 179 -7.21 15.01 15.67
C GLY A 179 -8.59 14.45 15.33
N TYR A 180 -9.04 14.54 14.08
CA TYR A 180 -10.30 13.92 13.66
C TYR A 180 -10.09 12.46 13.28
N ARG A 181 -10.93 11.57 13.77
CA ARG A 181 -10.80 10.12 13.63
C ARG A 181 -12.16 9.43 13.56
N THR A 182 -12.23 8.33 12.82
CA THR A 182 -13.31 7.36 13.00
C THR A 182 -13.05 6.51 14.25
N ILE A 183 -14.09 5.87 14.77
CA ILE A 183 -14.04 5.22 16.08
C ILE A 183 -12.99 4.11 16.21
N ASP A 184 -12.63 3.47 15.11
CA ASP A 184 -11.66 2.36 15.03
C ASP A 184 -10.21 2.79 15.30
N ILE A 185 -9.89 4.08 15.05
CA ILE A 185 -8.56 4.65 15.25
C ILE A 185 -8.55 5.81 16.25
N ALA A 186 -9.69 6.11 16.88
CA ALA A 186 -9.80 7.24 17.80
C ALA A 186 -9.28 6.89 19.20
N GLY A 187 -8.45 7.77 19.75
CA GLY A 187 -8.10 7.81 21.17
C GLY A 187 -9.10 8.64 21.98
N ASP A 188 -8.81 8.78 23.28
CA ASP A 188 -9.71 9.47 24.24
C ASP A 188 -9.86 10.97 23.96
N GLN A 189 -8.83 11.60 23.40
CA GLN A 189 -8.79 13.04 23.14
C GLN A 189 -9.20 13.42 21.71
N ASP A 190 -9.47 12.44 20.84
CA ASP A 190 -9.77 12.67 19.43
C ASP A 190 -11.23 13.07 19.19
N HIS A 191 -11.45 13.85 18.13
CA HIS A 191 -12.78 14.18 17.62
C HIS A 191 -13.32 13.01 16.80
N LYS A 192 -14.26 12.24 17.39
CA LYS A 192 -14.83 11.06 16.76
C LYS A 192 -15.81 11.43 15.65
N LEU A 193 -15.59 10.89 14.47
CA LEU A 193 -16.41 11.09 13.28
C LEU A 193 -17.12 9.82 12.86
N SER A 194 -18.31 9.98 12.30
CA SER A 194 -18.98 8.93 11.54
C SER A 194 -18.38 8.79 10.14
N THR A 195 -18.73 7.72 9.43
CA THR A 195 -18.31 7.48 8.02
C THR A 195 -18.64 8.68 7.13
N SER A 196 -19.89 9.17 7.20
CA SER A 196 -20.34 10.31 6.38
C SER A 196 -19.63 11.60 6.74
N GLN A 197 -19.45 11.90 8.04
CA GLN A 197 -18.72 13.10 8.46
C GLN A 197 -17.26 13.09 8.00
N MET A 198 -16.58 11.97 8.06
CA MET A 198 -15.23 11.83 7.52
C MET A 198 -15.23 12.09 6.00
N GLY A 199 -16.20 11.53 5.29
CA GLY A 199 -16.37 11.76 3.85
C GLY A 199 -16.60 13.23 3.50
N ASP A 200 -17.48 13.90 4.21
CA ASP A 200 -17.81 15.33 4.02
C ASP A 200 -16.58 16.22 4.27
N LEU A 201 -15.77 15.92 5.29
CA LEU A 201 -14.54 16.65 5.57
C LEU A 201 -13.51 16.49 4.47
N VAL A 202 -13.26 15.26 3.99
CA VAL A 202 -12.34 15.00 2.87
C VAL A 202 -12.81 15.76 1.62
N ALA A 203 -14.10 15.65 1.26
CA ALA A 203 -14.65 16.34 0.11
C ALA A 203 -14.58 17.86 0.25
N GLY A 204 -14.83 18.40 1.45
CA GLY A 204 -14.76 19.82 1.74
C GLY A 204 -13.36 20.39 1.58
N ILE A 205 -12.30 19.69 2.02
CA ILE A 205 -10.92 20.12 1.86
C ILE A 205 -10.53 20.13 0.40
N ILE A 206 -10.84 19.05 -0.35
CA ILE A 206 -10.52 18.94 -1.78
C ILE A 206 -11.25 20.05 -2.57
N SER A 207 -12.55 20.31 -2.29
CA SER A 207 -13.35 21.30 -2.99
C SER A 207 -12.91 22.74 -2.69
N SER A 208 -12.30 23.02 -1.53
CA SER A 208 -11.82 24.36 -1.18
C SER A 208 -10.49 24.70 -1.85
N GLY A 209 -9.80 23.74 -2.47
CA GLY A 209 -8.52 23.93 -3.14
C GLY A 209 -7.37 24.37 -2.21
N PRO A 210 -6.14 24.38 -2.67
CA PRO A 210 -5.07 25.02 -1.93
C PRO A 210 -5.31 26.55 -1.88
N LYS A 211 -5.40 27.10 -0.66
CA LYS A 211 -5.34 28.54 -0.45
C LYS A 211 -3.92 29.04 -0.56
#